data_e9e38e89241d4454ec2ee661eec55bdc
#
_entry.id   e9e38e89241d4454ec2ee661eec55bdc
#
_cell.length_a   1.000
_cell.length_b   1.000
_cell.length_c   1.000
_cell.angle_alpha   90.00
_cell.angle_beta   90.00
_cell.angle_gamma   90.00
#
_symmetry.space_group_name_H-M   'P 1'
#
loop_
_entity.id
_entity.type
_entity.pdbx_description
1 polymer ?
#
loop_
_entity_poly.entity_id
_entity_poly.type
_entity_poly.pdbx_seq_one_letter_code
_entity_poly.pdbx_strand_id
1 'polypeptide(L)'
;MHIPDNYLSPQTDAVMAVAMVPVWVHCIKKVRATLDREHMAFLGICAAFSFLLMMFNVPLPGGTTGHAVAGALIALLLGPEAAAIAVSVALALQALLFGDGGVLSFGANCFNMAFVLPFVAAIVFRALNSRLHDKSWGTSVSAIVSGWVGLCLAALCAAIEFGIQPMLFTNASGAPLYCPFPLSVAIPAMLIPHMLVAGVVEGVATAAIYGFIKKTAPSIIVGPEAADGQLAAEGAAAKKTSLVPTLILVAVLVVATPLGLLATGDAWGEWDAEGAAVAVQEAGDDSLQASVGLDTPTFADTLPTGDYLQAYSEEQGLGFAGQAAMYILSGVIGVAVLTIAFRLVSLTVKESGAHGNSRAA
;
A
#
# COMPACT_ATOMS: atom_id res chain seq x y z
N MET A 1 -6.87 -6.17 -0.77
CA MET A 1 -5.85 -6.78 0.13
C MET A 1 -5.86 -6.14 1.52
N HIS A 2 -6.67 -5.13 1.72
CA HIS A 2 -6.96 -4.62 3.06
C HIS A 2 -7.69 -5.69 3.87
N ILE A 3 -7.43 -5.74 5.17
CA ILE A 3 -8.11 -6.61 6.11
C ILE A 3 -9.08 -5.72 6.88
N PRO A 4 -10.40 -5.92 6.76
CA PRO A 4 -11.38 -5.15 7.52
C PRO A 4 -11.42 -5.57 8.98
N ASP A 5 -12.08 -4.77 9.81
CA ASP A 5 -12.30 -5.10 11.21
C ASP A 5 -13.13 -6.39 11.34
N ASN A 6 -12.92 -7.12 12.41
CA ASN A 6 -13.57 -8.40 12.72
C ASN A 6 -13.20 -9.61 11.83
N TYR A 7 -12.42 -9.45 10.75
CA TYR A 7 -11.91 -10.60 9.99
C TYR A 7 -10.77 -11.33 10.69
N LEU A 8 -9.98 -10.60 11.47
CA LEU A 8 -9.01 -11.20 12.38
C LEU A 8 -9.52 -11.15 13.81
N SER A 9 -9.07 -12.09 14.62
CA SER A 9 -9.33 -12.06 16.06
C SER A 9 -8.57 -10.89 16.70
N PRO A 10 -9.07 -10.31 17.80
CA PRO A 10 -8.35 -9.28 18.54
C PRO A 10 -6.95 -9.71 18.98
N GLN A 11 -6.74 -11.02 19.21
CA GLN A 11 -5.44 -11.59 19.54
C GLN A 11 -4.49 -11.54 18.36
N THR A 12 -4.96 -11.88 17.15
CA THR A 12 -4.16 -11.78 15.92
C THR A 12 -3.83 -10.32 15.62
N ASP A 13 -4.81 -9.44 15.70
CA ASP A 13 -4.61 -7.99 15.50
C ASP A 13 -3.58 -7.42 16.48
N ALA A 14 -3.69 -7.79 17.76
CA ALA A 14 -2.72 -7.36 18.77
C ALA A 14 -1.30 -7.88 18.49
N VAL A 15 -1.15 -9.13 18.08
CA VAL A 15 0.15 -9.71 17.72
C VAL A 15 0.75 -8.97 16.54
N MET A 16 -0.03 -8.70 15.49
CA MET A 16 0.42 -7.99 14.29
C MET A 16 0.79 -6.53 14.61
N ALA A 17 -0.03 -5.84 15.42
CA ALA A 17 0.29 -4.49 15.86
C ALA A 17 1.59 -4.42 16.68
N VAL A 18 1.78 -5.35 17.63
CA VAL A 18 3.01 -5.45 18.42
C VAL A 18 4.22 -5.78 17.55
N ALA A 19 4.08 -6.65 16.54
CA ALA A 19 5.14 -6.98 15.59
C ALA A 19 5.58 -5.76 14.77
N MET A 20 4.65 -4.85 14.45
CA MET A 20 4.96 -3.63 13.70
C MET A 20 5.66 -2.55 14.53
N VAL A 21 5.52 -2.52 15.86
CA VAL A 21 6.17 -1.50 16.70
C VAL A 21 7.69 -1.43 16.48
N PRO A 22 8.49 -2.51 16.59
CA PRO A 22 9.92 -2.46 16.33
C PRO A 22 10.25 -2.06 14.88
N VAL A 23 9.43 -2.46 13.90
CA VAL A 23 9.58 -2.07 12.50
C VAL A 23 9.43 -0.56 12.35
N TRP A 24 8.35 0.03 12.88
CA TRP A 24 8.14 1.48 12.83
C TRP A 24 9.25 2.25 13.55
N VAL A 25 9.66 1.79 14.74
CA VAL A 25 10.76 2.43 15.50
C VAL A 25 12.07 2.41 14.70
N HIS A 26 12.40 1.28 14.07
CA HIS A 26 13.59 1.16 13.22
C HIS A 26 13.48 2.11 12.01
N CYS A 27 12.37 2.03 11.27
CA CYS A 27 12.16 2.82 10.06
C CYS A 27 12.17 4.32 10.34
N ILE A 28 11.50 4.79 11.40
CA ILE A 28 11.51 6.21 11.80
C ILE A 28 12.93 6.69 12.11
N LYS A 29 13.69 5.90 12.89
CA LYS A 29 15.08 6.24 13.20
C LYS A 29 15.95 6.31 11.96
N LYS A 30 15.81 5.35 11.06
CA LYS A 30 16.57 5.28 9.81
C LYS A 30 16.22 6.45 8.89
N VAL A 31 14.95 6.68 8.62
CA VAL A 31 14.45 7.77 7.77
C VAL A 31 14.93 9.13 8.28
N ARG A 32 14.80 9.39 9.58
CA ARG A 32 15.29 10.65 10.20
C ARG A 32 16.79 10.83 10.13
N ALA A 33 17.56 9.75 10.05
CA ALA A 33 19.02 9.78 9.94
C ALA A 33 19.52 9.90 8.49
N THR A 34 18.74 9.47 7.51
CA THR A 34 19.18 9.34 6.10
C THR A 34 18.54 10.32 5.14
N LEU A 35 17.28 10.73 5.39
CA LEU A 35 16.58 11.66 4.50
C LEU A 35 16.75 13.10 4.98
N ASP A 36 17.12 13.99 4.06
CA ASP A 36 17.14 15.42 4.29
C ASP A 36 15.73 16.04 4.12
N ARG A 37 15.64 17.36 4.21
CA ARG A 37 14.36 18.09 4.13
C ARG A 37 13.66 17.90 2.79
N GLU A 38 14.41 17.85 1.68
CA GLU A 38 13.85 17.69 0.33
C GLU A 38 13.28 16.27 0.14
N HIS A 39 14.05 15.24 0.49
CA HIS A 39 13.61 13.85 0.44
C HIS A 39 12.43 13.59 1.40
N MET A 40 12.41 14.22 2.58
CA MET A 40 11.28 14.11 3.51
C MET A 40 10.00 14.71 2.94
N ALA A 41 10.08 15.86 2.25
CA ALA A 41 8.93 16.44 1.56
C ALA A 41 8.48 15.57 0.38
N PHE A 42 9.42 14.98 -0.36
CA PHE A 42 9.14 14.05 -1.44
C PHE A 42 8.48 12.74 -0.93
N LEU A 43 8.84 12.28 0.26
CA LEU A 43 8.20 11.14 0.91
C LEU A 43 6.69 11.37 1.11
N GLY A 44 6.28 12.62 1.37
CA GLY A 44 4.86 12.99 1.41
C GLY A 44 4.15 12.84 0.05
N ILE A 45 4.83 13.20 -1.03
CA ILE A 45 4.32 12.97 -2.40
C ILE A 45 4.23 11.46 -2.67
N CYS A 46 5.21 10.68 -2.21
CA CYS A 46 5.18 9.21 -2.33
C CYS A 46 4.02 8.58 -1.53
N ALA A 47 3.76 9.06 -0.31
CA ALA A 47 2.62 8.60 0.49
C ALA A 47 1.28 8.93 -0.19
N ALA A 48 1.15 10.15 -0.72
CA ALA A 48 -0.02 10.55 -1.51
C ALA A 48 -0.18 9.72 -2.79
N PHE A 49 0.93 9.38 -3.44
CA PHE A 49 0.91 8.50 -4.61
C PHE A 49 0.46 7.08 -4.25
N SER A 50 0.95 6.51 -3.13
CA SER A 50 0.51 5.21 -2.62
C SER A 50 -0.99 5.22 -2.34
N PHE A 51 -1.48 6.23 -1.62
CA PHE A 51 -2.90 6.42 -1.34
C PHE A 51 -3.74 6.46 -2.64
N LEU A 52 -3.33 7.28 -3.62
CA LEU A 52 -4.04 7.37 -4.89
C LEU A 52 -4.03 6.04 -5.66
N LEU A 53 -2.89 5.34 -5.68
CA LEU A 53 -2.78 4.09 -6.44
C LEU A 53 -3.70 3.01 -5.86
N MET A 54 -3.90 2.99 -4.55
CA MET A 54 -4.86 2.11 -3.89
C MET A 54 -6.33 2.45 -4.20
N MET A 55 -6.65 3.68 -4.62
CA MET A 55 -7.99 4.03 -5.12
C MET A 55 -8.30 3.45 -6.51
N PHE A 56 -7.30 2.96 -7.26
CA PHE A 56 -7.50 2.34 -8.57
C PHE A 56 -7.76 0.85 -8.42
N ASN A 57 -9.00 0.50 -8.11
CA ASN A 57 -9.41 -0.90 -8.13
C ASN A 57 -9.40 -1.44 -9.56
N VAL A 58 -8.84 -2.62 -9.75
CA VAL A 58 -8.86 -3.37 -11.00
C VAL A 58 -9.63 -4.67 -10.80
N PRO A 59 -10.46 -5.08 -11.78
CA PRO A 59 -11.16 -6.37 -11.68
C PRO A 59 -10.15 -7.51 -11.73
N LEU A 60 -10.32 -8.46 -10.82
CA LEU A 60 -9.49 -9.65 -10.70
C LEU A 60 -10.29 -10.90 -11.06
N PRO A 61 -9.61 -12.00 -11.48
CA PRO A 61 -10.26 -13.28 -11.71
C PRO A 61 -11.04 -13.77 -10.48
N GLY A 62 -12.24 -14.26 -10.70
CA GLY A 62 -13.12 -14.74 -9.61
C GLY A 62 -14.17 -13.72 -9.17
N GLY A 63 -14.35 -12.61 -9.90
CA GLY A 63 -15.38 -11.60 -9.59
C GLY A 63 -15.01 -10.66 -8.43
N THR A 64 -13.75 -10.64 -8.07
CA THR A 64 -13.20 -9.77 -7.01
C THR A 64 -12.42 -8.59 -7.60
N THR A 65 -12.01 -7.67 -6.75
CA THR A 65 -11.18 -6.51 -7.10
C THR A 65 -9.88 -6.49 -6.31
N GLY A 66 -8.94 -5.68 -6.76
CA GLY A 66 -7.70 -5.40 -6.05
C GLY A 66 -6.98 -4.21 -6.65
N HIS A 67 -5.92 -3.78 -6.01
CA HIS A 67 -5.17 -2.58 -6.40
C HIS A 67 -3.67 -2.79 -6.21
N ALA A 68 -2.87 -1.93 -6.84
CA ALA A 68 -1.46 -1.76 -6.52
C ALA A 68 -1.28 -0.85 -5.29
N VAL A 69 -0.12 -0.90 -4.64
CA VAL A 69 0.16 -0.18 -3.39
C VAL A 69 1.24 0.88 -3.58
N ALA A 70 2.08 0.76 -4.61
CA ALA A 70 3.30 1.54 -4.82
C ALA A 70 4.38 1.34 -3.73
N GLY A 71 4.23 0.35 -2.86
CA GLY A 71 5.24 0.05 -1.83
C GLY A 71 6.59 -0.30 -2.43
N ALA A 72 6.61 -1.07 -3.51
CA ALA A 72 7.81 -1.39 -4.27
C ALA A 72 8.45 -0.14 -4.89
N LEU A 73 7.67 0.71 -5.55
CA LEU A 73 8.15 1.95 -6.14
C LEU A 73 8.86 2.84 -5.10
N ILE A 74 8.21 3.08 -3.96
CA ILE A 74 8.76 3.95 -2.91
C ILE A 74 10.05 3.34 -2.33
N ALA A 75 10.09 2.00 -2.17
CA ALA A 75 11.28 1.31 -1.73
C ALA A 75 12.46 1.46 -2.70
N LEU A 76 12.20 1.47 -4.00
CA LEU A 76 13.23 1.69 -5.01
C LEU A 76 13.69 3.15 -5.06
N LEU A 77 12.80 4.11 -4.83
CA LEU A 77 13.12 5.53 -4.84
C LEU A 77 13.85 5.99 -3.57
N LEU A 78 13.32 5.66 -2.39
CA LEU A 78 13.74 6.24 -1.10
C LEU A 78 14.25 5.19 -0.09
N GLY A 79 14.20 3.91 -0.45
CA GLY A 79 14.53 2.80 0.43
C GLY A 79 13.30 2.20 1.13
N PRO A 80 13.41 0.92 1.57
CA PRO A 80 12.28 0.19 2.13
C PRO A 80 11.79 0.77 3.46
N GLU A 81 12.66 1.37 4.25
CA GLU A 81 12.27 2.01 5.53
C GLU A 81 11.41 3.26 5.29
N ALA A 82 11.72 4.04 4.25
CA ALA A 82 10.91 5.18 3.84
C ALA A 82 9.55 4.73 3.30
N ALA A 83 9.54 3.65 2.49
CA ALA A 83 8.32 3.05 2.00
C ALA A 83 7.41 2.56 3.15
N ALA A 84 7.99 1.91 4.16
CA ALA A 84 7.24 1.46 5.33
C ALA A 84 6.49 2.62 6.03
N ILE A 85 7.14 3.77 6.18
CA ILE A 85 6.50 4.94 6.81
C ILE A 85 5.43 5.53 5.88
N ALA A 86 5.74 5.74 4.59
CA ALA A 86 4.80 6.35 3.64
C ALA A 86 3.52 5.53 3.49
N VAL A 87 3.66 4.21 3.31
CA VAL A 87 2.52 3.29 3.15
C VAL A 87 1.74 3.16 4.47
N SER A 88 2.41 3.07 5.63
CA SER A 88 1.71 3.05 6.93
C SER A 88 0.86 4.29 7.14
N VAL A 89 1.35 5.49 6.77
CA VAL A 89 0.58 6.73 6.92
C VAL A 89 -0.57 6.79 5.91
N ALA A 90 -0.38 6.27 4.68
CA ALA A 90 -1.45 6.15 3.70
C ALA A 90 -2.56 5.20 4.18
N LEU A 91 -2.19 4.02 4.71
CA LEU A 91 -3.12 3.04 5.28
C LEU A 91 -3.87 3.59 6.50
N ALA A 92 -3.19 4.35 7.37
CA ALA A 92 -3.86 5.00 8.50
C ALA A 92 -4.92 6.00 8.03
N LEU A 93 -4.63 6.77 6.98
CA LEU A 93 -5.58 7.69 6.40
C LEU A 93 -6.79 6.95 5.79
N GLN A 94 -6.54 5.84 5.09
CA GLN A 94 -7.59 5.01 4.50
C GLN A 94 -8.51 4.41 5.57
N ALA A 95 -7.96 3.78 6.59
CA ALA A 95 -8.74 3.19 7.68
C ALA A 95 -9.57 4.24 8.45
N LEU A 96 -8.98 5.43 8.72
CA LEU A 96 -9.63 6.44 9.56
C LEU A 96 -10.63 7.32 8.80
N LEU A 97 -10.35 7.70 7.56
CA LEU A 97 -11.14 8.69 6.83
C LEU A 97 -11.95 8.11 5.67
N PHE A 98 -11.58 6.91 5.19
CA PHE A 98 -12.21 6.31 4.02
C PHE A 98 -12.83 4.93 4.30
N GLY A 99 -12.65 4.39 5.52
CA GLY A 99 -13.17 3.07 5.89
C GLY A 99 -12.55 1.92 5.10
N ASP A 100 -11.43 2.17 4.41
CA ASP A 100 -10.74 1.17 3.61
C ASP A 100 -9.65 0.49 4.45
N GLY A 101 -9.94 -0.75 4.89
CA GLY A 101 -9.18 -1.49 5.88
C GLY A 101 -9.59 -1.20 7.33
N GLY A 102 -9.46 -2.21 8.20
CA GLY A 102 -9.83 -2.13 9.60
C GLY A 102 -8.87 -1.29 10.44
N VAL A 103 -9.42 -0.58 11.42
CA VAL A 103 -8.64 0.16 12.43
C VAL A 103 -7.96 -0.82 13.39
N LEU A 104 -8.64 -1.90 13.78
CA LEU A 104 -8.08 -2.98 14.60
C LEU A 104 -7.01 -3.73 13.82
N SER A 105 -7.31 -4.06 12.56
CA SER A 105 -6.41 -4.79 11.66
C SER A 105 -5.32 -3.90 11.04
N PHE A 106 -5.19 -2.63 11.47
CA PHE A 106 -4.16 -1.71 10.97
C PHE A 106 -2.74 -2.28 11.06
N GLY A 107 -2.43 -2.99 12.17
CA GLY A 107 -1.13 -3.64 12.36
C GLY A 107 -0.85 -4.71 11.29
N ALA A 108 -1.82 -5.56 10.98
CA ALA A 108 -1.75 -6.58 9.95
C ALA A 108 -1.63 -5.97 8.54
N ASN A 109 -2.46 -4.98 8.23
CA ASN A 109 -2.39 -4.23 6.97
C ASN A 109 -1.02 -3.58 6.77
N CYS A 110 -0.44 -2.97 7.81
CA CYS A 110 0.91 -2.41 7.75
C CYS A 110 1.98 -3.49 7.64
N PHE A 111 1.85 -4.63 8.32
CA PHE A 111 2.79 -5.73 8.20
C PHE A 111 2.87 -6.23 6.75
N ASN A 112 1.73 -6.46 6.12
CA ASN A 112 1.66 -6.96 4.76
C ASN A 112 2.13 -5.92 3.72
N MET A 113 1.52 -4.73 3.71
CA MET A 113 1.70 -3.74 2.66
C MET A 113 2.82 -2.73 2.93
N ALA A 114 3.08 -2.38 4.20
CA ALA A 114 4.10 -1.39 4.54
C ALA A 114 5.45 -2.02 4.96
N PHE A 115 5.48 -3.30 5.32
CA PHE A 115 6.72 -3.97 5.70
C PHE A 115 7.09 -5.07 4.70
N VAL A 116 6.30 -6.14 4.55
CA VAL A 116 6.66 -7.28 3.70
C VAL A 116 6.88 -6.84 2.26
N LEU A 117 5.90 -6.15 1.66
CA LEU A 117 5.98 -5.72 0.26
C LEU A 117 7.25 -4.90 -0.03
N PRO A 118 7.52 -3.75 0.59
CA PRO A 118 8.65 -2.90 0.22
C PRO A 118 10.01 -3.52 0.56
N PHE A 119 10.14 -4.26 1.66
CA PHE A 119 11.40 -4.89 2.02
C PHE A 119 11.75 -6.04 1.08
N VAL A 120 10.77 -6.87 0.74
CA VAL A 120 10.95 -7.94 -0.24
C VAL A 120 11.29 -7.36 -1.61
N ALA A 121 10.55 -6.34 -2.05
CA ALA A 121 10.82 -5.67 -3.33
C ALA A 121 12.25 -5.11 -3.38
N ALA A 122 12.73 -4.46 -2.32
CA ALA A 122 14.10 -3.94 -2.25
C ALA A 122 15.16 -5.06 -2.35
N ILE A 123 14.94 -6.19 -1.65
CA ILE A 123 15.85 -7.34 -1.70
C ILE A 123 15.88 -7.95 -3.10
N VAL A 124 14.70 -8.21 -3.68
CA VAL A 124 14.60 -8.80 -5.04
C VAL A 124 15.19 -7.87 -6.09
N PHE A 125 14.91 -6.58 -6.00
CA PHE A 125 15.49 -5.58 -6.91
C PHE A 125 17.01 -5.59 -6.86
N ARG A 126 17.62 -5.51 -5.68
CA ARG A 126 19.08 -5.59 -5.52
C ARG A 126 19.66 -6.87 -6.13
N ALA A 127 19.05 -8.01 -5.81
CA ALA A 127 19.54 -9.31 -6.29
C ALA A 127 19.51 -9.43 -7.81
N LEU A 128 18.50 -8.87 -8.47
CA LEU A 128 18.36 -8.90 -9.93
C LEU A 128 19.18 -7.78 -10.59
N ASN A 129 19.04 -6.55 -10.11
CA ASN A 129 19.68 -5.39 -10.71
C ASN A 129 21.21 -5.49 -10.65
N SER A 130 21.78 -6.09 -9.60
CA SER A 130 23.22 -6.36 -9.52
C SER A 130 23.77 -7.23 -10.66
N ARG A 131 22.90 -8.03 -11.31
CA ARG A 131 23.26 -8.91 -12.42
C ARG A 131 22.82 -8.40 -13.79
N LEU A 132 21.84 -7.48 -13.82
CA LEU A 132 21.15 -7.08 -15.04
C LEU A 132 21.36 -5.60 -15.42
N HIS A 133 21.92 -4.77 -14.55
CA HIS A 133 22.01 -3.31 -14.73
C HIS A 133 22.77 -2.90 -16.01
N ASP A 134 23.74 -3.72 -16.45
CA ASP A 134 24.47 -3.47 -17.71
C ASP A 134 23.61 -3.60 -18.97
N LYS A 135 22.40 -4.19 -18.85
CA LYS A 135 21.47 -4.35 -19.96
C LYS A 135 20.48 -3.20 -19.99
N SER A 136 20.18 -2.65 -21.16
CA SER A 136 19.25 -1.53 -21.32
C SER A 136 17.85 -1.77 -20.74
N TRP A 137 17.41 -3.02 -20.65
CA TRP A 137 16.14 -3.44 -20.07
C TRP A 137 16.25 -3.95 -18.62
N GLY A 138 17.48 -4.11 -18.12
CA GLY A 138 17.76 -4.83 -16.87
C GLY A 138 17.13 -4.21 -15.65
N THR A 139 17.28 -2.89 -15.46
CA THR A 139 16.65 -2.16 -14.35
C THR A 139 15.11 -2.23 -14.40
N SER A 140 14.52 -2.13 -15.61
CA SER A 140 13.07 -2.21 -15.76
C SER A 140 12.53 -3.59 -15.38
N VAL A 141 13.18 -4.67 -15.85
CA VAL A 141 12.80 -6.04 -15.48
C VAL A 141 12.99 -6.28 -14.00
N SER A 142 14.10 -5.80 -13.41
CA SER A 142 14.33 -5.90 -11.96
C SER A 142 13.23 -5.20 -11.15
N ALA A 143 12.78 -4.04 -11.62
CA ALA A 143 11.68 -3.30 -10.98
C ALA A 143 10.33 -4.02 -11.12
N ILE A 144 10.00 -4.56 -12.33
CA ILE A 144 8.77 -5.33 -12.54
C ILE A 144 8.72 -6.54 -11.62
N VAL A 145 9.77 -7.34 -11.64
CA VAL A 145 9.82 -8.59 -10.86
C VAL A 145 9.80 -8.30 -9.36
N SER A 146 10.49 -7.25 -8.91
CA SER A 146 10.51 -6.89 -7.49
C SER A 146 9.13 -6.45 -6.99
N GLY A 147 8.39 -5.63 -7.74
CA GLY A 147 7.04 -5.22 -7.39
C GLY A 147 6.07 -6.41 -7.39
N TRP A 148 6.15 -7.24 -8.41
CA TRP A 148 5.33 -8.45 -8.51
C TRP A 148 5.56 -9.41 -7.35
N VAL A 149 6.80 -9.74 -7.03
CA VAL A 149 7.14 -10.65 -5.91
C VAL A 149 6.73 -10.03 -4.57
N GLY A 150 7.01 -8.73 -4.38
CA GLY A 150 6.68 -8.03 -3.14
C GLY A 150 5.18 -8.04 -2.85
N LEU A 151 4.34 -7.70 -3.84
CA LEU A 151 2.89 -7.70 -3.66
C LEU A 151 2.32 -9.12 -3.50
N CYS A 152 2.80 -10.09 -4.27
CA CYS A 152 2.35 -11.47 -4.12
C CYS A 152 2.69 -12.04 -2.74
N LEU A 153 3.84 -11.69 -2.17
CA LEU A 153 4.20 -12.17 -0.84
C LEU A 153 3.39 -11.48 0.26
N ALA A 154 3.07 -10.19 0.10
CA ALA A 154 2.14 -9.51 0.99
C ALA A 154 0.74 -10.13 0.96
N ALA A 155 0.23 -10.45 -0.23
CA ALA A 155 -1.05 -11.15 -0.40
C ALA A 155 -1.03 -12.56 0.23
N LEU A 156 0.08 -13.27 0.16
CA LEU A 156 0.26 -14.56 0.82
C LEU A 156 0.21 -14.42 2.35
N CYS A 157 0.83 -13.38 2.92
CA CYS A 157 0.76 -13.11 4.35
C CYS A 157 -0.69 -12.85 4.80
N ALA A 158 -1.41 -11.98 4.09
CA ALA A 158 -2.83 -11.72 4.36
C ALA A 158 -3.68 -13.01 4.26
N ALA A 159 -3.43 -13.84 3.24
CA ALA A 159 -4.11 -15.12 3.09
C ALA A 159 -3.86 -16.09 4.26
N ILE A 160 -2.64 -16.08 4.81
CA ILE A 160 -2.31 -16.87 5.99
C ILE A 160 -3.02 -16.32 7.23
N GLU A 161 -3.02 -15.00 7.40
CA GLU A 161 -3.72 -14.32 8.51
C GLU A 161 -5.22 -14.63 8.51
N PHE A 162 -5.88 -14.60 7.35
CA PHE A 162 -7.26 -15.04 7.19
C PHE A 162 -7.42 -16.54 7.48
N GLY A 163 -6.61 -17.36 6.84
CA GLY A 163 -6.80 -18.81 6.81
C GLY A 163 -6.52 -19.54 8.13
N ILE A 164 -5.82 -18.91 9.07
CA ILE A 164 -5.62 -19.46 10.41
C ILE A 164 -6.80 -19.16 11.36
N GLN A 165 -7.66 -18.18 11.05
CA GLN A 165 -8.76 -17.79 11.95
C GLN A 165 -9.71 -18.94 12.27
N PRO A 166 -10.29 -19.68 11.28
CA PRO A 166 -11.22 -20.76 11.57
C PRO A 166 -10.56 -21.97 12.24
N MET A 167 -9.22 -22.05 12.20
CA MET A 167 -8.47 -23.11 12.90
C MET A 167 -8.26 -22.81 14.40
N LEU A 168 -8.20 -21.51 14.75
CA LEU A 168 -7.82 -21.06 16.09
C LEU A 168 -9.00 -20.50 16.89
N PHE A 169 -10.01 -19.97 16.22
CA PHE A 169 -11.07 -19.19 16.85
C PHE A 169 -12.45 -19.67 16.38
N THR A 170 -13.00 -20.62 17.11
CA THR A 170 -14.35 -21.15 16.91
C THR A 170 -15.19 -21.02 18.18
N ASN A 171 -16.50 -21.01 18.03
CA ASN A 171 -17.42 -21.09 19.15
C ASN A 171 -17.56 -22.55 19.65
N ALA A 172 -18.41 -22.78 20.66
CA ALA A 172 -18.64 -24.10 21.25
C ALA A 172 -19.26 -25.13 20.28
N SER A 173 -19.91 -24.68 19.19
CA SER A 173 -20.47 -25.54 18.14
C SER A 173 -19.48 -25.80 16.98
N GLY A 174 -18.29 -25.21 17.04
CA GLY A 174 -17.28 -25.34 16.00
C GLY A 174 -17.39 -24.31 14.87
N ALA A 175 -18.36 -23.40 14.92
CA ALA A 175 -18.50 -22.33 13.91
C ALA A 175 -17.40 -21.27 14.08
N PRO A 176 -16.80 -20.76 12.98
CA PRO A 176 -15.77 -19.73 13.03
C PRO A 176 -16.32 -18.43 13.60
N LEU A 177 -15.51 -17.75 14.41
CA LEU A 177 -15.85 -16.44 15.01
C LEU A 177 -15.46 -15.28 14.09
N TYR A 178 -14.43 -15.46 13.26
CA TYR A 178 -13.83 -14.46 12.38
C TYR A 178 -13.83 -14.95 10.93
N CYS A 179 -12.84 -14.60 10.13
CA CYS A 179 -12.77 -15.07 8.74
C CYS A 179 -13.13 -16.59 8.65
N PRO A 180 -14.13 -16.96 7.85
CA PRO A 180 -14.61 -18.34 7.80
C PRO A 180 -13.78 -19.28 6.91
N PHE A 181 -12.87 -18.72 6.09
CA PHE A 181 -12.18 -19.46 5.04
C PHE A 181 -10.86 -20.07 5.55
N PRO A 182 -10.66 -21.39 5.47
CA PRO A 182 -9.41 -22.04 5.87
C PRO A 182 -8.27 -21.74 4.88
N LEU A 183 -7.03 -22.06 5.26
CA LEU A 183 -5.84 -21.84 4.42
C LEU A 183 -5.96 -22.42 3.01
N SER A 184 -6.63 -23.56 2.85
CA SER A 184 -6.85 -24.22 1.54
C SER A 184 -7.70 -23.38 0.58
N VAL A 185 -8.52 -22.47 1.11
CA VAL A 185 -9.36 -21.54 0.33
C VAL A 185 -8.68 -20.16 0.28
N ALA A 186 -8.26 -19.62 1.40
CA ALA A 186 -7.71 -18.27 1.48
C ALA A 186 -6.43 -18.09 0.64
N ILE A 187 -5.51 -19.08 0.66
CA ILE A 187 -4.25 -18.95 -0.09
C ILE A 187 -4.49 -18.88 -1.61
N PRO A 188 -5.17 -19.83 -2.27
CA PRO A 188 -5.39 -19.71 -3.70
C PRO A 188 -6.27 -18.51 -4.08
N ALA A 189 -7.28 -18.17 -3.28
CA ALA A 189 -8.18 -17.05 -3.55
C ALA A 189 -7.47 -15.70 -3.52
N MET A 190 -6.52 -15.51 -2.61
CA MET A 190 -5.71 -14.29 -2.56
C MET A 190 -4.53 -14.33 -3.55
N LEU A 191 -3.78 -15.44 -3.56
CA LEU A 191 -2.51 -15.47 -4.28
C LEU A 191 -2.68 -15.50 -5.80
N ILE A 192 -3.65 -16.29 -6.33
CA ILE A 192 -3.82 -16.43 -7.79
C ILE A 192 -4.17 -15.10 -8.45
N PRO A 193 -5.19 -14.33 -8.03
CA PRO A 193 -5.50 -13.03 -8.61
C PRO A 193 -4.36 -12.03 -8.48
N HIS A 194 -3.64 -12.04 -7.34
CA HIS A 194 -2.49 -11.16 -7.15
C HIS A 194 -1.33 -11.53 -8.08
N MET A 195 -1.04 -12.80 -8.29
CA MET A 195 -0.01 -13.24 -9.24
C MET A 195 -0.34 -12.88 -10.69
N LEU A 196 -1.61 -13.04 -11.08
CA LEU A 196 -2.03 -12.87 -12.48
C LEU A 196 -2.24 -11.41 -12.87
N VAL A 197 -2.73 -10.56 -11.96
CA VAL A 197 -3.14 -9.19 -12.29
C VAL A 197 -2.52 -8.16 -11.34
N ALA A 198 -2.89 -8.12 -10.06
CA ALA A 198 -2.51 -7.02 -9.18
C ALA A 198 -0.99 -6.87 -9.02
N GLY A 199 -0.25 -7.97 -8.88
CA GLY A 199 1.21 -7.96 -8.84
C GLY A 199 1.85 -7.50 -10.15
N VAL A 200 1.24 -7.85 -11.28
CA VAL A 200 1.69 -7.37 -12.60
C VAL A 200 1.49 -5.85 -12.69
N VAL A 201 0.36 -5.34 -12.23
CA VAL A 201 0.08 -3.89 -12.17
C VAL A 201 1.08 -3.18 -11.27
N GLU A 202 1.34 -3.69 -10.04
CA GLU A 202 2.37 -3.14 -9.13
C GLU A 202 3.74 -3.11 -9.80
N GLY A 203 4.17 -4.20 -10.42
CA GLY A 203 5.48 -4.31 -11.07
C GLY A 203 5.63 -3.36 -12.25
N VAL A 204 4.62 -3.31 -13.15
CA VAL A 204 4.63 -2.44 -14.34
C VAL A 204 4.59 -0.97 -13.92
N ALA A 205 3.71 -0.60 -12.99
CA ALA A 205 3.64 0.76 -12.45
C ALA A 205 4.98 1.17 -11.80
N THR A 206 5.57 0.28 -10.98
CA THR A 206 6.88 0.49 -10.37
C THR A 206 7.95 0.76 -11.44
N ALA A 207 8.07 -0.06 -12.47
CA ALA A 207 9.09 0.11 -13.51
C ALA A 207 8.88 1.37 -14.35
N ALA A 208 7.63 1.67 -14.72
CA ALA A 208 7.30 2.83 -15.54
C ALA A 208 7.62 4.13 -14.80
N ILE A 209 7.18 4.26 -13.54
CA ILE A 209 7.34 5.49 -12.76
C ILE A 209 8.77 5.63 -12.26
N TYR A 210 9.41 4.54 -11.82
CA TYR A 210 10.82 4.56 -11.46
C TYR A 210 11.69 5.01 -12.64
N GLY A 211 11.48 4.46 -13.83
CA GLY A 211 12.17 4.86 -15.06
C GLY A 211 11.91 6.31 -15.46
N PHE A 212 10.68 6.81 -15.24
CA PHE A 212 10.33 8.22 -15.47
C PHE A 212 11.09 9.14 -14.50
N ILE A 213 11.08 8.85 -13.20
CA ILE A 213 11.77 9.65 -12.18
C ILE A 213 13.29 9.58 -12.39
N LYS A 214 13.84 8.42 -12.72
CA LYS A 214 15.26 8.26 -13.05
C LYS A 214 15.71 9.18 -14.19
N LYS A 215 14.83 9.47 -15.16
CA LYS A 215 15.10 10.38 -16.28
C LYS A 215 14.89 11.85 -15.94
N THR A 216 13.91 12.18 -15.11
CA THR A 216 13.46 13.57 -14.87
C THR A 216 14.03 14.17 -13.59
N ALA A 217 14.27 13.35 -12.56
CA ALA A 217 14.71 13.77 -11.25
C ALA A 217 15.64 12.74 -10.57
N PRO A 218 16.76 12.33 -11.20
CA PRO A 218 17.61 11.24 -10.68
C PRO A 218 18.19 11.52 -9.30
N SER A 219 18.41 12.80 -8.95
CA SER A 219 18.97 13.20 -7.65
C SER A 219 18.04 12.93 -6.46
N ILE A 220 16.75 12.66 -6.72
CA ILE A 220 15.79 12.33 -5.65
C ILE A 220 15.86 10.85 -5.26
N ILE A 221 16.54 10.01 -6.06
CA ILE A 221 16.65 8.58 -5.81
C ILE A 221 17.79 8.32 -4.84
N VAL A 222 17.48 7.86 -3.64
CA VAL A 222 18.43 7.46 -2.60
C VAL A 222 18.25 5.99 -2.19
N GLY A 223 17.38 5.27 -2.88
CA GLY A 223 17.08 3.86 -2.66
C GLY A 223 18.21 2.91 -3.03
N PRO A 224 17.92 1.61 -3.26
CA PRO A 224 18.92 0.57 -3.43
C PRO A 224 19.94 0.84 -4.54
N GLU A 225 19.52 1.35 -5.70
CA GLU A 225 20.41 1.60 -6.83
C GLU A 225 21.43 2.73 -6.54
N ALA A 226 20.99 3.78 -5.82
CA ALA A 226 21.86 4.87 -5.40
C ALA A 226 22.85 4.41 -4.31
N ALA A 227 22.36 3.63 -3.35
CA ALA A 227 23.18 3.08 -2.26
C ALA A 227 24.28 2.16 -2.77
N ASP A 228 24.02 1.43 -3.87
CA ASP A 228 24.98 0.53 -4.51
C ASP A 228 25.93 1.26 -5.50
N GLY A 229 25.84 2.60 -5.62
CA GLY A 229 26.70 3.43 -6.47
C GLY A 229 26.38 3.37 -7.96
N GLN A 230 25.34 2.69 -8.37
CA GLN A 230 24.98 2.47 -9.78
C GLN A 230 24.44 3.73 -10.47
N LEU A 231 23.88 4.69 -9.70
CA LEU A 231 23.40 5.99 -10.23
C LEU A 231 24.51 7.04 -10.37
N ALA A 232 25.61 6.89 -9.66
CA ALA A 232 26.68 7.92 -9.62
C ALA A 232 27.38 8.11 -10.96
N ALA A 233 27.37 7.12 -11.84
CA ALA A 233 28.02 7.18 -13.17
C ALA A 233 27.18 7.97 -14.20
N GLU A 234 25.84 8.04 -14.05
CA GLU A 234 24.95 8.69 -15.00
C GLU A 234 24.61 10.15 -14.63
N GLY A 235 24.83 10.56 -13.36
CA GLY A 235 24.34 11.82 -12.79
C GLY A 235 25.32 13.00 -12.78
N ALA A 236 26.50 12.91 -13.41
CA ALA A 236 27.54 13.95 -13.35
C ALA A 236 27.18 15.27 -14.06
N ALA A 237 26.04 15.37 -14.73
CA ALA A 237 25.49 16.62 -15.30
C ALA A 237 24.15 16.94 -14.62
N ALA A 238 24.17 17.31 -13.35
CA ALA A 238 22.98 17.63 -12.57
C ALA A 238 22.19 18.79 -13.21
N LYS A 239 21.24 18.47 -14.08
CA LYS A 239 20.14 19.36 -14.42
C LYS A 239 19.36 19.60 -13.14
N LYS A 240 19.05 20.87 -12.85
CA LYS A 240 18.28 21.25 -11.68
C LYS A 240 17.03 20.36 -11.59
N THR A 241 16.90 19.56 -10.55
CA THR A 241 15.80 18.63 -10.35
C THR A 241 14.50 19.42 -10.31
N SER A 242 13.53 19.02 -11.12
CA SER A 242 12.19 19.61 -11.12
C SER A 242 11.18 18.56 -10.68
N LEU A 243 10.47 18.82 -9.60
CA LEU A 243 9.34 18.00 -9.15
C LEU A 243 8.04 18.27 -9.90
N VAL A 244 8.01 19.30 -10.77
CA VAL A 244 6.82 19.66 -11.54
C VAL A 244 6.25 18.48 -12.33
N PRO A 245 7.04 17.65 -13.06
CA PRO A 245 6.49 16.48 -13.75
C PRO A 245 5.85 15.47 -12.81
N THR A 246 6.41 15.26 -11.61
CA THR A 246 5.84 14.36 -10.60
C THR A 246 4.53 14.90 -10.04
N LEU A 247 4.43 16.20 -9.78
CA LEU A 247 3.19 16.85 -9.34
C LEU A 247 2.10 16.80 -10.42
N ILE A 248 2.47 16.94 -11.69
CA ILE A 248 1.54 16.78 -12.82
C ILE A 248 1.02 15.34 -12.85
N LEU A 249 1.89 14.33 -12.66
CA LEU A 249 1.49 12.93 -12.60
C LEU A 249 0.48 12.71 -11.46
N VAL A 250 0.75 13.22 -10.26
CA VAL A 250 -0.19 13.13 -9.12
C VAL A 250 -1.53 13.78 -9.45
N ALA A 251 -1.52 14.98 -10.06
CA ALA A 251 -2.74 15.67 -10.46
C ALA A 251 -3.55 14.88 -11.51
N VAL A 252 -2.89 14.28 -12.48
CA VAL A 252 -3.54 13.41 -13.48
C VAL A 252 -4.15 12.20 -12.81
N LEU A 253 -3.45 11.57 -11.86
CA LEU A 253 -3.99 10.43 -11.11
C LEU A 253 -5.21 10.82 -10.28
N VAL A 254 -5.20 11.96 -9.58
CA VAL A 254 -6.38 12.46 -8.84
C VAL A 254 -7.60 12.56 -9.76
N VAL A 255 -7.45 13.16 -10.94
CA VAL A 255 -8.56 13.28 -11.92
C VAL A 255 -8.99 11.92 -12.46
N ALA A 256 -8.08 10.96 -12.54
CA ALA A 256 -8.34 9.63 -13.08
C ALA A 256 -8.89 8.64 -12.02
N THR A 257 -8.91 8.98 -10.72
CA THR A 257 -9.39 8.08 -9.65
C THR A 257 -10.77 7.46 -9.92
N PRO A 258 -11.77 8.12 -10.57
CA PRO A 258 -13.06 7.51 -10.86
C PRO A 258 -12.99 6.25 -11.75
N LEU A 259 -11.85 5.99 -12.40
CA LEU A 259 -11.65 4.73 -13.12
C LEU A 259 -11.70 3.53 -12.15
N GLY A 260 -11.35 3.72 -10.87
CA GLY A 260 -11.48 2.70 -9.85
C GLY A 260 -12.94 2.29 -9.57
N LEU A 261 -13.90 3.21 -9.76
CA LEU A 261 -15.34 2.93 -9.62
C LEU A 261 -15.90 2.02 -10.72
N LEU A 262 -15.15 1.79 -11.81
CA LEU A 262 -15.56 0.90 -12.89
C LEU A 262 -15.33 -0.59 -12.56
N ALA A 263 -14.50 -0.87 -11.55
CA ALA A 263 -14.32 -2.23 -11.05
C ALA A 263 -15.50 -2.55 -10.12
N THR A 264 -16.33 -3.51 -10.53
CA THR A 264 -17.50 -3.96 -9.76
C THR A 264 -17.14 -5.18 -8.92
N GLY A 265 -17.73 -5.30 -7.74
CA GLY A 265 -17.51 -6.40 -6.78
C GLY A 265 -16.54 -6.01 -5.66
N ASP A 266 -16.68 -6.71 -4.54
CA ASP A 266 -15.85 -6.50 -3.37
C ASP A 266 -14.49 -7.19 -3.53
N ALA A 267 -13.47 -6.69 -2.84
CA ALA A 267 -12.21 -7.42 -2.75
C ALA A 267 -12.40 -8.69 -1.91
N TRP A 268 -11.71 -9.77 -2.29
CA TRP A 268 -11.81 -11.02 -1.56
C TRP A 268 -11.38 -10.86 -0.10
N GLY A 269 -12.27 -11.22 0.83
CA GLY A 269 -12.05 -11.05 2.26
C GLY A 269 -12.36 -9.63 2.79
N GLU A 270 -13.06 -8.80 2.01
CA GLU A 270 -13.48 -7.44 2.41
C GLU A 270 -15.02 -7.32 2.45
N TRP A 271 -15.74 -8.44 2.58
CA TRP A 271 -17.19 -8.45 2.70
C TRP A 271 -17.63 -8.11 4.13
N ASP A 272 -18.84 -7.56 4.25
CA ASP A 272 -19.59 -7.55 5.50
C ASP A 272 -20.07 -8.97 5.88
N ALA A 273 -20.74 -9.14 6.99
CA ALA A 273 -21.18 -10.45 7.45
C ALA A 273 -22.17 -11.14 6.50
N GLU A 274 -23.06 -10.36 5.85
CA GLU A 274 -24.02 -10.87 4.87
C GLU A 274 -23.29 -11.33 3.59
N GLY A 275 -22.39 -10.51 3.06
CA GLY A 275 -21.56 -10.84 1.90
C GLY A 275 -20.65 -12.04 2.15
N ALA A 276 -20.05 -12.14 3.36
CA ALA A 276 -19.24 -13.29 3.74
C ALA A 276 -20.08 -14.59 3.81
N ALA A 277 -21.32 -14.51 4.29
CA ALA A 277 -22.23 -15.66 4.32
C ALA A 277 -22.61 -16.10 2.90
N VAL A 278 -22.85 -15.16 1.98
CA VAL A 278 -23.10 -15.43 0.56
C VAL A 278 -21.87 -16.09 -0.07
N ALA A 279 -20.67 -15.54 0.17
CA ALA A 279 -19.43 -16.09 -0.38
C ALA A 279 -19.14 -17.53 0.12
N VAL A 280 -19.47 -17.86 1.36
CA VAL A 280 -19.40 -19.23 1.90
C VAL A 280 -20.36 -20.16 1.17
N GLN A 281 -21.59 -19.70 0.92
CA GLN A 281 -22.59 -20.48 0.20
C GLN A 281 -22.20 -20.69 -1.28
N GLU A 282 -21.67 -19.68 -1.93
CA GLU A 282 -21.22 -19.74 -3.32
C GLU A 282 -19.98 -20.63 -3.51
N ALA A 283 -19.14 -20.78 -2.46
CA ALA A 283 -18.00 -21.68 -2.49
C ALA A 283 -18.41 -23.15 -2.71
N GLY A 284 -19.67 -23.51 -2.43
CA GLY A 284 -20.21 -24.85 -2.69
C GLY A 284 -19.53 -25.99 -1.91
N ASP A 285 -18.86 -25.65 -0.82
CA ASP A 285 -18.19 -26.58 0.08
C ASP A 285 -19.00 -26.69 1.38
N ASP A 286 -19.74 -27.74 1.55
CA ASP A 286 -20.59 -27.98 2.72
C ASP A 286 -19.82 -28.04 4.06
N SER A 287 -18.49 -28.11 4.00
CA SER A 287 -17.62 -28.06 5.20
C SER A 287 -17.42 -26.63 5.72
N LEU A 288 -17.67 -25.61 4.90
CA LEU A 288 -17.56 -24.22 5.28
C LEU A 288 -18.79 -23.76 6.06
N GLN A 289 -18.58 -23.00 7.10
CA GLN A 289 -19.66 -22.39 7.89
C GLN A 289 -19.48 -20.86 7.88
N ALA A 290 -20.58 -20.14 7.81
CA ALA A 290 -20.55 -18.69 7.93
C ALA A 290 -20.03 -18.28 9.32
N SER A 291 -19.32 -17.18 9.37
CA SER A 291 -18.83 -16.59 10.63
C SER A 291 -20.00 -16.10 11.48
N VAL A 292 -19.87 -16.28 12.78
CA VAL A 292 -20.89 -15.81 13.77
C VAL A 292 -20.43 -14.55 14.50
N GLY A 293 -19.24 -14.03 14.23
CA GLY A 293 -18.63 -12.92 14.96
C GLY A 293 -18.34 -11.67 14.13
N LEU A 294 -18.55 -11.71 12.80
CA LEU A 294 -18.24 -10.56 11.94
C LEU A 294 -19.03 -9.30 12.28
N ASP A 295 -20.29 -9.44 12.74
CA ASP A 295 -21.14 -8.32 13.18
C ASP A 295 -20.92 -7.92 14.65
N THR A 296 -19.92 -8.47 15.33
CA THR A 296 -19.72 -8.16 16.74
C THR A 296 -19.21 -6.72 16.89
N PRO A 297 -19.96 -5.81 17.58
CA PRO A 297 -19.52 -4.45 17.76
C PRO A 297 -18.21 -4.36 18.51
N THR A 298 -17.31 -3.51 18.01
CA THR A 298 -16.00 -3.25 18.60
C THR A 298 -15.85 -1.78 18.97
N PHE A 299 -14.74 -1.40 19.58
CA PHE A 299 -14.49 0.02 19.81
C PHE A 299 -14.26 0.78 18.49
N ALA A 300 -13.85 0.13 17.41
CA ALA A 300 -13.68 0.75 16.10
C ALA A 300 -15.00 1.36 15.60
N ASP A 301 -16.14 0.72 15.87
CA ASP A 301 -17.47 1.21 15.49
C ASP A 301 -17.86 2.50 16.24
N THR A 302 -17.17 2.84 17.32
CA THR A 302 -17.37 4.09 18.05
C THR A 302 -16.55 5.26 17.48
N LEU A 303 -15.61 4.98 16.58
CA LEU A 303 -14.78 5.99 15.94
C LEU A 303 -15.52 6.59 14.73
N PRO A 304 -15.34 7.88 14.45
CA PRO A 304 -15.90 8.50 13.27
C PRO A 304 -15.08 8.11 12.02
N THR A 305 -15.06 6.82 11.71
CA THR A 305 -14.39 6.24 10.55
C THR A 305 -15.37 5.99 9.42
N GLY A 306 -14.88 6.01 8.17
CA GLY A 306 -15.68 5.67 7.01
C GLY A 306 -15.52 6.64 5.85
N ASP A 307 -15.91 6.24 4.65
CA ASP A 307 -15.96 7.11 3.48
C ASP A 307 -17.22 7.97 3.49
N TYR A 308 -17.19 9.07 4.24
CA TYR A 308 -18.30 10.00 4.36
C TYR A 308 -18.75 10.60 3.02
N LEU A 309 -17.83 10.75 2.06
CA LEU A 309 -18.14 11.32 0.75
C LEU A 309 -18.83 10.29 -0.14
N GLN A 310 -18.39 9.04 -0.09
CA GLN A 310 -19.05 7.94 -0.79
C GLN A 310 -20.41 7.68 -0.19
N ALA A 311 -20.52 7.54 1.13
CA ALA A 311 -21.80 7.37 1.83
C ALA A 311 -22.79 8.51 1.52
N TYR A 312 -22.32 9.77 1.53
CA TYR A 312 -23.13 10.90 1.12
C TYR A 312 -23.63 10.76 -0.32
N SER A 313 -22.78 10.32 -1.24
CA SER A 313 -23.16 10.18 -2.66
C SER A 313 -24.24 9.11 -2.86
N GLU A 314 -24.18 8.05 -2.08
CA GLU A 314 -25.17 6.95 -2.08
C GLU A 314 -26.50 7.39 -1.46
N GLU A 315 -26.45 8.03 -0.28
CA GLU A 315 -27.63 8.56 0.41
C GLU A 315 -28.39 9.57 -0.46
N GLN A 316 -27.68 10.43 -1.19
CA GLN A 316 -28.28 11.40 -2.10
C GLN A 316 -28.69 10.79 -3.45
N GLY A 317 -28.42 9.52 -3.71
CA GLY A 317 -28.74 8.85 -4.96
C GLY A 317 -28.03 9.49 -6.17
N LEU A 318 -26.81 9.98 -5.98
CA LEU A 318 -26.06 10.63 -7.05
C LEU A 318 -25.73 9.60 -8.15
N GLY A 319 -25.96 9.98 -9.41
CA GLY A 319 -25.52 9.17 -10.54
C GLY A 319 -23.99 9.13 -10.65
N PHE A 320 -23.47 8.32 -11.56
CA PHE A 320 -22.03 8.08 -11.75
C PHE A 320 -21.17 9.37 -11.76
N ALA A 321 -21.64 10.45 -12.41
CA ALA A 321 -20.91 11.72 -12.42
C ALA A 321 -20.79 12.36 -11.03
N GLY A 322 -21.82 12.23 -10.19
CA GLY A 322 -21.78 12.70 -8.80
C GLY A 322 -20.86 11.85 -7.93
N GLN A 323 -20.94 10.52 -8.06
CA GLN A 323 -20.04 9.58 -7.37
C GLN A 323 -18.57 9.85 -7.78
N ALA A 324 -18.31 10.03 -9.07
CA ALA A 324 -16.98 10.36 -9.58
C ALA A 324 -16.45 11.68 -9.00
N ALA A 325 -17.31 12.70 -8.87
CA ALA A 325 -16.92 13.97 -8.26
C ALA A 325 -16.54 13.82 -6.78
N MET A 326 -17.32 13.03 -6.00
CA MET A 326 -16.99 12.76 -4.60
C MET A 326 -15.71 11.92 -4.48
N TYR A 327 -15.50 10.96 -5.36
CA TYR A 327 -14.28 10.15 -5.39
C TYR A 327 -13.02 10.97 -5.71
N ILE A 328 -13.10 11.91 -6.67
CA ILE A 328 -12.03 12.88 -6.93
C ILE A 328 -11.79 13.75 -5.69
N LEU A 329 -12.85 14.21 -5.01
CA LEU A 329 -12.72 15.05 -3.82
C LEU A 329 -12.02 14.27 -2.68
N SER A 330 -12.36 12.98 -2.47
CA SER A 330 -11.66 12.08 -1.56
C SER A 330 -10.16 12.01 -1.91
N GLY A 331 -9.85 11.82 -3.18
CA GLY A 331 -8.46 11.83 -3.68
C GLY A 331 -7.72 13.14 -3.38
N VAL A 332 -8.36 14.29 -3.61
CA VAL A 332 -7.78 15.62 -3.30
C VAL A 332 -7.52 15.77 -1.80
N ILE A 333 -8.48 15.38 -0.95
CA ILE A 333 -8.35 15.47 0.51
C ILE A 333 -7.19 14.59 0.98
N GLY A 334 -7.13 13.33 0.55
CA GLY A 334 -6.06 12.40 0.91
C GLY A 334 -4.67 12.92 0.53
N VAL A 335 -4.51 13.37 -0.72
CA VAL A 335 -3.25 13.97 -1.20
C VAL A 335 -2.87 15.21 -0.37
N ALA A 336 -3.83 16.10 -0.10
CA ALA A 336 -3.57 17.32 0.68
C ALA A 336 -3.13 16.97 2.11
N VAL A 337 -3.85 16.10 2.80
CA VAL A 337 -3.52 15.69 4.18
C VAL A 337 -2.12 15.08 4.24
N LEU A 338 -1.80 14.12 3.37
CA LEU A 338 -0.51 13.45 3.35
C LEU A 338 0.64 14.40 3.01
N THR A 339 0.50 15.20 1.96
CA THR A 339 1.57 16.14 1.56
C THR A 339 1.80 17.21 2.60
N ILE A 340 0.75 17.75 3.23
CA ILE A 340 0.88 18.74 4.31
C ILE A 340 1.52 18.11 5.54
N ALA A 341 1.09 16.92 5.98
CA ALA A 341 1.65 16.25 7.14
C ALA A 341 3.17 16.02 6.99
N PHE A 342 3.60 15.44 5.88
CA PHE A 342 5.03 15.22 5.62
C PHE A 342 5.79 16.54 5.41
N ARG A 343 5.15 17.56 4.84
CA ARG A 343 5.77 18.90 4.72
C ARG A 343 6.03 19.52 6.10
N LEU A 344 5.07 19.41 7.02
CA LEU A 344 5.26 19.87 8.40
C LEU A 344 6.37 19.09 9.10
N VAL A 345 6.41 17.77 8.96
CA VAL A 345 7.50 16.93 9.48
C VAL A 345 8.84 17.36 8.87
N SER A 346 8.91 17.64 7.56
CA SER A 346 10.15 18.07 6.89
C SER A 346 10.74 19.35 7.48
N LEU A 347 9.92 20.25 8.02
CA LEU A 347 10.39 21.47 8.69
C LEU A 347 11.15 21.19 10.01
N THR A 348 10.95 20.04 10.61
CA THR A 348 11.65 19.61 11.83
C THR A 348 12.99 18.92 11.55
N VAL A 349 13.25 18.56 10.29
CA VAL A 349 14.51 17.92 9.86
C VAL A 349 15.58 19.01 9.65
N LYS A 350 16.76 18.80 10.20
CA LYS A 350 17.90 19.72 9.99
C LYS A 350 18.31 19.69 8.51
N GLU A 351 18.59 20.86 7.96
CA GLU A 351 19.26 20.94 6.66
C GLU A 351 20.65 20.30 6.77
N SER A 352 20.94 19.32 5.91
CA SER A 352 22.30 18.79 5.77
C SER A 352 23.18 19.92 5.28
N GLY A 353 24.10 20.38 6.11
CA GLY A 353 24.97 21.51 5.82
C GLY A 353 25.83 21.28 4.58
N ALA A 354 25.40 21.78 3.45
CA ALA A 354 26.23 22.04 2.30
C ALA A 354 27.02 23.34 2.50
N HIS A 355 27.72 23.47 3.65
CA HIS A 355 28.66 24.56 3.90
C HIS A 355 29.83 24.06 4.76
N GLY A 356 30.73 23.37 4.12
CA GLY A 356 32.00 22.95 4.72
C GLY A 356 33.07 22.75 3.66
N ASN A 357 33.42 23.80 2.87
CA ASN A 357 34.76 24.03 2.36
C ASN A 357 34.83 25.29 1.47
N SER A 358 34.85 26.45 2.09
CA SER A 358 35.48 27.64 1.49
C SER A 358 36.04 28.57 2.56
N ARG A 359 37.00 28.05 3.35
CA ARG A 359 37.97 28.88 4.09
C ARG A 359 39.19 28.03 4.42
N ALA A 360 40.07 27.91 3.45
CA ALA A 360 41.51 27.68 3.65
C ALA A 360 42.21 27.95 2.31
N ALA A 361 42.53 29.19 2.03
CA ALA A 361 43.65 29.64 1.21
C ALA A 361 44.00 31.06 1.66
#